data_7bb8d1292b33fa4f79c571e0ff65689f
#
_entry.id   7bb8d1292b33fa4f79c571e0ff65689f
#
_cell.length_a   1.000
_cell.length_b   1.000
_cell.length_c   1.000
_cell.angle_alpha   90.00
_cell.angle_beta   90.00
_cell.angle_gamma   90.00
#
_symmetry.space_group_name_H-M   'P 1'
#
loop_
_entity.id
_entity.type
_entity.pdbx_description
1 polymer ?
#
loop_
_entity_poly.entity_id
_entity_poly.type
_entity_poly.pdbx_seq_one_letter_code
_entity_poly.pdbx_strand_id
1 'polypeptide(L)'
;PAKLILMAIAIICAIAVFSAIFLRDLRIPAIGVVLLLLSSLVVGAGWPLVVEQISVRPNAAQKESEYIGRSITATRQAYGLTDEHVTYRDYPGDAPASAQQVAADRATTSNIRVLDPNIVSPAFTQFQQGKNFYYFPERLNMDRYRDEDGNLRDYVVAVRELNPDRLIDNQRDWINRHTVYTHGNGFIASPANTVRGVANDPNQNGGYPEFLASVVGADGEVISPGPAPLAQPRIYYGPVISNTPADYAIVGENGAPREYDYETNVATRNYTYTGSGGVDIGNLFTRSLFAAKYAERNFLFSDVINENSKILFKRNPADRVKAVAPWLTTDTAMYPAIVNERVVWILDGYTTLDNYPYSESVSLSSATTDSNEVALNRLQLDKQVSYIRNSVKATVDAYDGTVTLYAQDESDPVLQAWMKVFPDTIQPKSAISPELQDHLRYPEDLFKVQRALLAKYHVDDPVTFFSTSDFWDVPLDPNPTASSYQPPYYIVAKSLAEDNNDASFQLTSAMNRFRRDFLAAYISASSDPETYGR
;
A
#
# COMPACT_ATOMS: atom_id res chain seq x y z
N PRO A 1 28.31 -23.72 -27.31
CA PRO A 1 28.82 -24.57 -28.44
C PRO A 1 27.82 -24.63 -29.58
N ALA A 2 26.50 -24.90 -29.37
CA ALA A 2 25.50 -25.06 -30.44
C ALA A 2 25.44 -23.86 -31.40
N LYS A 3 25.46 -22.61 -30.89
CA LYS A 3 25.46 -21.39 -31.72
C LYS A 3 26.69 -21.27 -32.61
N LEU A 4 27.88 -21.70 -32.13
CA LEU A 4 29.12 -21.72 -32.93
C LEU A 4 29.06 -22.78 -34.05
N ILE A 5 28.49 -23.94 -33.76
CA ILE A 5 28.28 -25.00 -34.75
C ILE A 5 27.32 -24.52 -35.83
N LEU A 6 26.19 -23.94 -35.45
CA LEU A 6 25.22 -23.37 -36.40
C LEU A 6 25.83 -22.24 -37.25
N MET A 7 26.66 -21.38 -36.65
CA MET A 7 27.39 -20.34 -37.38
C MET A 7 28.34 -20.93 -38.41
N ALA A 8 29.11 -21.96 -38.04
CA ALA A 8 30.01 -22.64 -38.97
C ALA A 8 29.23 -23.30 -40.14
N ILE A 9 28.12 -23.97 -39.85
CA ILE A 9 27.23 -24.56 -40.84
C ILE A 9 26.64 -23.49 -41.77
N ALA A 10 26.18 -22.36 -41.20
CA ALA A 10 25.64 -21.24 -41.97
C ALA A 10 26.69 -20.64 -42.95
N ILE A 11 27.94 -20.53 -42.52
CA ILE A 11 29.04 -20.05 -43.36
C ILE A 11 29.28 -21.04 -44.52
N ILE A 12 29.34 -22.36 -44.25
CA ILE A 12 29.53 -23.37 -45.27
C ILE A 12 28.37 -23.37 -46.27
N CYS A 13 27.12 -23.28 -45.78
CA CYS A 13 25.94 -23.18 -46.62
C CYS A 13 25.93 -21.91 -47.47
N ALA A 14 26.36 -20.77 -46.92
CA ALA A 14 26.50 -19.52 -47.66
C ALA A 14 27.51 -19.67 -48.82
N ILE A 15 28.68 -20.28 -48.56
CA ILE A 15 29.68 -20.57 -49.61
C ILE A 15 29.09 -21.49 -50.71
N ALA A 16 28.35 -22.52 -50.31
CA ALA A 16 27.67 -23.42 -51.25
C ALA A 16 26.63 -22.70 -52.12
N VAL A 17 25.87 -21.76 -51.53
CA VAL A 17 24.90 -20.94 -52.27
C VAL A 17 25.61 -19.97 -53.24
N PHE A 18 26.70 -19.34 -52.82
CA PHE A 18 27.49 -18.47 -53.69
C PHE A 18 28.19 -19.24 -54.82
N SER A 19 28.57 -20.50 -54.61
CA SER A 19 29.17 -21.32 -55.65
C SER A 19 28.24 -21.58 -56.86
N ALA A 20 26.93 -21.48 -56.66
CA ALA A 20 25.94 -21.60 -57.74
C ALA A 20 26.10 -20.52 -58.84
N ILE A 21 26.62 -19.38 -58.51
CA ILE A 21 26.87 -18.30 -59.48
C ILE A 21 27.90 -18.75 -60.52
N PHE A 22 28.89 -19.55 -60.09
CA PHE A 22 29.98 -20.04 -60.97
C PHE A 22 29.63 -21.33 -61.63
N LEU A 23 28.93 -22.25 -60.95
CA LEU A 23 28.67 -23.60 -61.43
C LEU A 23 27.38 -23.75 -62.28
N ARG A 24 26.52 -22.71 -62.26
CA ARG A 24 25.21 -22.66 -62.94
C ARG A 24 24.31 -23.89 -62.66
N ASP A 25 24.48 -24.51 -61.49
CA ASP A 25 23.67 -25.63 -61.02
C ASP A 25 22.96 -25.27 -59.72
N LEU A 26 21.61 -25.33 -59.73
CA LEU A 26 20.79 -25.00 -58.61
C LEU A 26 20.65 -26.13 -57.55
N ARG A 27 21.18 -27.34 -57.87
CA ARG A 27 21.08 -28.45 -56.90
C ARG A 27 21.95 -28.24 -55.66
N ILE A 28 23.16 -27.71 -55.85
CA ILE A 28 24.09 -27.44 -54.74
C ILE A 28 23.52 -26.40 -53.73
N PRO A 29 23.01 -25.23 -54.18
CA PRO A 29 22.34 -24.31 -53.28
C PRO A 29 21.11 -24.90 -52.59
N ALA A 30 20.28 -25.66 -53.31
CA ALA A 30 19.09 -26.30 -52.74
C ALA A 30 19.46 -27.29 -51.62
N ILE A 31 20.48 -28.11 -51.83
CA ILE A 31 21.02 -29.02 -50.81
C ILE A 31 21.57 -28.19 -49.61
N GLY A 32 22.28 -27.09 -49.86
CA GLY A 32 22.79 -26.20 -48.81
C GLY A 32 21.69 -25.63 -47.95
N VAL A 33 20.59 -25.14 -48.53
CA VAL A 33 19.44 -24.61 -47.79
C VAL A 33 18.75 -25.72 -46.98
N VAL A 34 18.54 -26.89 -47.56
CA VAL A 34 17.94 -28.03 -46.83
C VAL A 34 18.81 -28.46 -45.65
N LEU A 35 20.13 -28.55 -45.86
CA LEU A 35 21.07 -28.87 -44.77
C LEU A 35 21.08 -27.79 -43.68
N LEU A 36 20.99 -26.53 -44.04
CA LEU A 36 20.88 -25.41 -43.07
C LEU A 36 19.62 -25.56 -42.23
N LEU A 37 18.48 -25.83 -42.86
CA LEU A 37 17.21 -26.00 -42.16
C LEU A 37 17.24 -27.24 -41.24
N LEU A 38 17.72 -28.38 -41.73
CA LEU A 38 17.86 -29.59 -40.92
C LEU A 38 18.85 -29.43 -39.78
N SER A 39 20.00 -28.80 -40.01
CA SER A 39 20.97 -28.56 -38.95
C SER A 39 20.47 -27.55 -37.95
N SER A 40 19.72 -26.53 -38.39
CA SER A 40 19.06 -25.58 -37.47
C SER A 40 18.06 -26.29 -36.56
N LEU A 41 17.29 -27.24 -37.10
CA LEU A 41 16.35 -28.04 -36.31
C LEU A 41 17.08 -28.99 -35.34
N VAL A 42 18.07 -29.74 -35.84
CA VAL A 42 18.79 -30.73 -35.02
C VAL A 42 19.69 -30.07 -33.98
N VAL A 43 20.48 -29.08 -34.36
CA VAL A 43 21.43 -28.42 -33.46
C VAL A 43 20.74 -27.33 -32.64
N GLY A 44 19.77 -26.63 -33.23
CA GLY A 44 19.06 -25.53 -32.54
C GLY A 44 17.99 -26.00 -31.55
N ALA A 45 17.24 -27.04 -31.89
CA ALA A 45 16.18 -27.59 -31.06
C ALA A 45 16.50 -28.97 -30.47
N GLY A 46 17.02 -29.91 -31.30
CA GLY A 46 17.28 -31.29 -30.88
C GLY A 46 18.44 -31.41 -29.90
N TRP A 47 19.55 -30.72 -30.15
CA TRP A 47 20.74 -30.79 -29.30
C TRP A 47 20.48 -30.26 -27.85
N PRO A 48 19.81 -29.12 -27.64
CA PRO A 48 19.46 -28.70 -26.32
C PRO A 48 18.61 -29.71 -25.55
N LEU A 49 17.63 -30.35 -26.22
CA LEU A 49 16.81 -31.39 -25.61
C LEU A 49 17.62 -32.62 -25.18
N VAL A 50 18.58 -33.06 -26.03
CA VAL A 50 19.48 -34.19 -25.70
C VAL A 50 20.38 -33.85 -24.52
N VAL A 51 20.99 -32.67 -24.53
CA VAL A 51 21.85 -32.20 -23.43
C VAL A 51 21.04 -32.08 -22.15
N GLU A 52 19.85 -31.49 -22.21
CA GLU A 52 18.91 -31.40 -21.10
C GLU A 52 18.61 -32.77 -20.50
N GLN A 53 18.20 -33.74 -21.34
CA GLN A 53 17.77 -35.07 -20.91
C GLN A 53 18.90 -35.92 -20.33
N ILE A 54 20.11 -35.89 -20.95
CA ILE A 54 21.22 -36.81 -20.64
C ILE A 54 22.22 -36.19 -19.66
N SER A 55 22.47 -34.87 -19.74
CA SER A 55 23.51 -34.21 -18.95
C SER A 55 22.97 -33.31 -17.82
N VAL A 56 21.88 -32.57 -18.07
CA VAL A 56 21.37 -31.63 -17.10
C VAL A 56 20.46 -32.33 -16.08
N ARG A 57 19.39 -32.98 -16.54
CA ARG A 57 18.41 -33.60 -15.62
C ARG A 57 19.00 -34.58 -14.59
N PRO A 58 19.94 -35.47 -14.91
CA PRO A 58 20.51 -36.41 -13.93
C PRO A 58 21.34 -35.69 -12.84
N ASN A 59 21.87 -34.50 -13.14
CA ASN A 59 22.72 -33.72 -12.26
C ASN A 59 22.24 -32.26 -12.14
N ALA A 60 20.93 -32.05 -12.22
CA ALA A 60 20.33 -30.72 -12.32
C ALA A 60 20.78 -29.80 -11.15
N ALA A 61 20.70 -30.30 -9.92
CA ALA A 61 21.12 -29.56 -8.73
C ALA A 61 22.54 -28.96 -8.84
N GLN A 62 23.49 -29.75 -9.39
CA GLN A 62 24.87 -29.27 -9.55
C GLN A 62 25.04 -28.36 -10.76
N LYS A 63 24.36 -28.67 -11.87
CA LYS A 63 24.49 -27.93 -13.15
C LYS A 63 23.82 -26.57 -13.10
N GLU A 64 22.73 -26.44 -12.32
CA GLU A 64 21.97 -25.22 -12.18
C GLU A 64 22.41 -24.39 -10.96
N SER A 65 23.22 -24.97 -10.07
CA SER A 65 23.65 -24.35 -8.82
C SER A 65 24.19 -22.93 -8.98
N GLU A 66 25.02 -22.67 -9.99
CA GLU A 66 25.56 -21.33 -10.26
C GLU A 66 24.44 -20.33 -10.64
N TYR A 67 23.49 -20.75 -11.46
CA TYR A 67 22.38 -19.88 -11.90
C TYR A 67 21.37 -19.66 -10.78
N ILE A 68 21.09 -20.68 -9.97
CA ILE A 68 20.28 -20.57 -8.75
C ILE A 68 20.92 -19.59 -7.77
N GLY A 69 22.23 -19.71 -7.52
CA GLY A 69 22.95 -18.76 -6.67
C GLY A 69 22.89 -17.33 -7.17
N ARG A 70 23.00 -17.11 -8.49
CA ARG A 70 22.81 -15.78 -9.10
C ARG A 70 21.37 -15.28 -8.90
N SER A 71 20.37 -16.15 -9.06
CA SER A 71 18.97 -15.80 -8.86
C SER A 71 18.69 -15.45 -7.39
N ILE A 72 19.20 -16.21 -6.43
CA ILE A 72 19.07 -15.91 -4.99
C ILE A 72 19.64 -14.53 -4.70
N THR A 73 20.88 -14.27 -5.11
CA THR A 73 21.55 -12.98 -4.85
C THR A 73 20.80 -11.82 -5.51
N ALA A 74 20.45 -11.95 -6.79
CA ALA A 74 19.78 -10.91 -7.55
C ALA A 74 18.38 -10.60 -7.01
N THR A 75 17.60 -11.65 -6.65
CA THR A 75 16.25 -11.48 -6.08
C THR A 75 16.33 -10.81 -4.72
N ARG A 76 17.23 -11.23 -3.84
CA ARG A 76 17.42 -10.56 -2.54
C ARG A 76 17.79 -9.08 -2.70
N GLN A 77 18.69 -8.77 -3.62
CA GLN A 77 19.04 -7.37 -3.93
C GLN A 77 17.85 -6.60 -4.48
N ALA A 78 17.12 -7.17 -5.43
CA ALA A 78 16.00 -6.50 -6.10
C ALA A 78 14.83 -6.19 -5.18
N TYR A 79 14.60 -6.98 -4.13
CA TYR A 79 13.45 -6.86 -3.24
C TYR A 79 13.80 -6.40 -1.81
N GLY A 80 15.06 -6.02 -1.54
CA GLY A 80 15.49 -5.57 -0.21
C GLY A 80 15.48 -6.69 0.83
N LEU A 81 15.93 -7.88 0.44
CA LEU A 81 16.00 -9.08 1.28
C LEU A 81 17.45 -9.51 1.58
N THR A 82 18.40 -8.61 1.44
CA THR A 82 19.81 -8.86 1.79
C THR A 82 20.01 -8.84 3.30
N ASP A 83 21.13 -9.36 3.77
CA ASP A 83 21.49 -9.40 5.20
C ASP A 83 21.61 -8.01 5.84
N GLU A 84 21.70 -6.95 5.04
CA GLU A 84 21.60 -5.57 5.52
C GLU A 84 20.19 -5.19 5.98
N HIS A 85 19.16 -5.85 5.45
CA HIS A 85 17.74 -5.55 5.68
C HIS A 85 17.03 -6.65 6.46
N VAL A 86 17.47 -7.91 6.35
CA VAL A 86 16.83 -9.06 6.98
C VAL A 86 17.78 -9.71 7.97
N THR A 87 17.35 -9.80 9.21
CA THR A 87 18.09 -10.50 10.26
C THR A 87 17.37 -11.80 10.62
N TYR A 88 18.04 -12.93 10.51
CA TYR A 88 17.52 -14.22 10.95
C TYR A 88 17.87 -14.45 12.41
N ARG A 89 16.87 -14.86 13.20
CA ARG A 89 17.05 -15.18 14.62
C ARG A 89 16.45 -16.54 14.90
N ASP A 90 17.21 -17.41 15.57
CA ASP A 90 16.68 -18.66 16.11
C ASP A 90 15.79 -18.35 17.32
N TYR A 91 14.58 -18.85 17.29
CA TYR A 91 13.65 -18.77 18.40
C TYR A 91 13.52 -20.15 19.04
N PRO A 92 14.07 -20.37 20.24
CA PRO A 92 13.93 -21.64 20.91
C PRO A 92 12.48 -21.85 21.38
N GLY A 93 11.72 -22.64 20.60
CA GLY A 93 10.31 -22.95 20.89
C GLY A 93 10.08 -24.02 21.93
N ASP A 94 11.14 -24.63 22.48
CA ASP A 94 11.11 -25.76 23.38
C ASP A 94 11.06 -25.39 24.87
N ALA A 95 11.27 -24.12 25.22
CA ALA A 95 11.14 -23.62 26.58
C ALA A 95 10.01 -22.60 26.69
N PRO A 96 8.90 -22.90 27.40
CA PRO A 96 7.84 -21.91 27.63
C PRO A 96 8.40 -20.74 28.45
N ALA A 97 8.01 -19.52 28.09
CA ALA A 97 8.36 -18.34 28.85
C ALA A 97 7.82 -18.45 30.28
N SER A 98 8.66 -18.13 31.28
CA SER A 98 8.22 -18.09 32.68
C SER A 98 7.24 -16.91 32.90
N ALA A 99 6.37 -17.04 33.89
CA ALA A 99 5.46 -15.95 34.27
C ALA A 99 6.21 -14.63 34.59
N GLN A 100 7.45 -14.75 35.12
CA GLN A 100 8.28 -13.57 35.39
C GLN A 100 8.80 -12.90 34.10
N GLN A 101 9.18 -13.69 33.09
CA GLN A 101 9.58 -13.17 31.79
C GLN A 101 8.41 -12.47 31.07
N VAL A 102 7.22 -13.08 31.10
CA VAL A 102 6.00 -12.47 30.54
C VAL A 102 5.64 -11.18 31.27
N ALA A 103 5.71 -11.16 32.60
CA ALA A 103 5.43 -9.95 33.39
C ALA A 103 6.49 -8.84 33.19
N ALA A 104 7.72 -9.19 32.84
CA ALA A 104 8.80 -8.24 32.55
C ALA A 104 8.66 -7.61 31.15
N ASP A 105 8.04 -8.32 30.19
CA ASP A 105 7.78 -7.80 28.84
C ASP A 105 6.54 -6.91 28.82
N ARG A 106 6.69 -5.72 29.37
CA ARG A 106 5.60 -4.72 29.38
C ARG A 106 5.34 -4.13 28.00
N ALA A 107 6.34 -4.03 27.16
CA ALA A 107 6.21 -3.51 25.82
C ALA A 107 5.19 -4.30 24.98
N THR A 108 5.21 -5.61 25.09
CA THR A 108 4.23 -6.50 24.43
C THR A 108 2.94 -6.61 25.24
N THR A 109 3.03 -6.95 26.54
CA THR A 109 1.83 -7.31 27.32
C THR A 109 0.87 -6.14 27.52
N SER A 110 1.37 -4.90 27.61
CA SER A 110 0.54 -3.69 27.72
C SER A 110 -0.14 -3.30 26.38
N ASN A 111 0.30 -3.87 25.27
CA ASN A 111 -0.19 -3.54 23.93
C ASN A 111 -0.85 -4.75 23.23
N ILE A 112 -1.21 -5.80 23.98
CA ILE A 112 -1.96 -6.92 23.39
C ILE A 112 -3.28 -6.40 22.82
N ARG A 113 -3.42 -6.49 21.50
CA ARG A 113 -4.57 -5.96 20.79
C ARG A 113 -5.83 -6.74 21.07
N VAL A 114 -6.91 -6.04 21.41
CA VAL A 114 -8.27 -6.57 21.60
C VAL A 114 -9.17 -6.18 20.44
N LEU A 115 -8.97 -5.00 19.84
CA LEU A 115 -9.74 -4.51 18.72
C LEU A 115 -9.06 -4.87 17.39
N ASP A 116 -9.83 -5.48 16.47
CA ASP A 116 -9.37 -5.76 15.12
C ASP A 116 -9.91 -4.69 14.15
N PRO A 117 -9.04 -3.92 13.45
CA PRO A 117 -9.44 -2.88 12.51
C PRO A 117 -10.26 -3.44 11.33
N ASN A 118 -10.13 -4.73 11.02
CA ASN A 118 -10.86 -5.37 9.92
C ASN A 118 -12.34 -5.64 10.24
N ILE A 119 -12.71 -5.68 11.52
CA ILE A 119 -14.07 -6.06 11.95
C ILE A 119 -14.75 -5.03 12.85
N VAL A 120 -14.03 -4.04 13.39
CA VAL A 120 -14.59 -3.11 14.39
C VAL A 120 -15.33 -1.91 13.77
N SER A 121 -15.29 -1.72 12.45
CA SER A 121 -15.94 -0.61 11.74
C SER A 121 -17.45 -0.46 12.04
N PRO A 122 -18.26 -1.53 12.18
CA PRO A 122 -19.66 -1.39 12.58
C PRO A 122 -19.84 -0.68 13.93
N ALA A 123 -18.94 -0.91 14.91
CA ALA A 123 -19.00 -0.20 16.19
C ALA A 123 -18.65 1.29 16.03
N PHE A 124 -17.65 1.64 15.21
CA PHE A 124 -17.37 3.04 14.86
C PHE A 124 -18.59 3.71 14.22
N THR A 125 -19.22 3.04 13.27
CA THR A 125 -20.45 3.53 12.63
C THR A 125 -21.57 3.71 13.64
N GLN A 126 -21.85 2.73 14.47
CA GLN A 126 -22.95 2.77 15.43
C GLN A 126 -22.80 3.91 16.45
N PHE A 127 -21.58 4.17 16.94
CA PHE A 127 -21.35 5.13 18.04
C PHE A 127 -20.85 6.49 17.59
N GLN A 128 -20.20 6.59 16.41
CA GLN A 128 -19.49 7.79 15.98
C GLN A 128 -19.97 8.37 14.64
N GLN A 129 -20.92 7.74 13.98
CA GLN A 129 -21.46 8.24 12.70
C GLN A 129 -22.12 9.61 12.86
N GLY A 130 -22.93 9.81 13.89
CA GLY A 130 -23.61 11.05 14.21
C GLY A 130 -24.72 11.46 13.24
N LYS A 131 -24.49 11.43 11.93
CA LYS A 131 -25.46 11.75 10.87
C LYS A 131 -25.48 10.65 9.82
N ASN A 132 -26.62 10.49 9.12
CA ASN A 132 -26.81 9.44 8.10
C ASN A 132 -25.81 9.50 6.96
N PHE A 133 -25.34 10.67 6.61
CA PHE A 133 -24.41 10.90 5.50
C PHE A 133 -22.94 10.76 5.88
N TYR A 134 -22.60 10.60 7.15
CA TYR A 134 -21.25 10.27 7.56
C TYR A 134 -21.00 8.76 7.52
N TYR A 135 -19.77 8.36 7.25
CA TYR A 135 -19.41 6.97 7.05
C TYR A 135 -17.97 6.68 7.47
N PHE A 136 -17.76 5.44 7.91
CA PHE A 136 -16.45 4.86 8.12
C PHE A 136 -16.26 3.70 7.13
N PRO A 137 -15.07 3.52 6.53
CA PRO A 137 -14.81 2.40 5.63
C PRO A 137 -14.93 1.07 6.38
N GLU A 138 -15.16 -0.02 5.65
CA GLU A 138 -15.34 -1.35 6.24
C GLU A 138 -14.08 -1.81 6.99
N ARG A 139 -12.90 -1.52 6.45
CA ARG A 139 -11.61 -1.73 7.10
C ARG A 139 -11.08 -0.39 7.63
N LEU A 140 -10.78 -0.35 8.93
CA LEU A 140 -10.15 0.77 9.58
C LEU A 140 -8.61 0.64 9.55
N ASN A 141 -7.91 1.63 10.04
CA ASN A 141 -6.46 1.64 10.04
C ASN A 141 -5.90 1.52 11.46
N MET A 142 -4.67 1.05 11.55
CA MET A 142 -3.87 1.09 12.78
C MET A 142 -2.86 2.22 12.67
N ASP A 143 -2.68 2.95 13.76
CA ASP A 143 -1.62 3.93 13.92
C ASP A 143 -1.13 3.92 15.36
N ARG A 144 -0.06 4.63 15.65
CA ARG A 144 0.56 4.69 16.96
C ARG A 144 0.69 6.12 17.45
N TYR A 145 0.44 6.29 18.73
CA TYR A 145 0.63 7.55 19.43
C TYR A 145 1.28 7.27 20.78
N ARG A 146 1.90 8.28 21.38
CA ARG A 146 2.42 8.19 22.75
C ARG A 146 1.35 8.62 23.73
N ASP A 147 1.19 7.84 24.81
CA ASP A 147 0.33 8.21 25.92
C ASP A 147 0.96 9.34 26.76
N GLU A 148 0.24 9.82 27.78
CA GLU A 148 0.70 10.90 28.68
C GLU A 148 2.00 10.55 29.43
N ASP A 149 2.30 9.27 29.61
CA ASP A 149 3.52 8.76 30.22
C ASP A 149 4.66 8.57 29.19
N GLY A 150 4.43 8.87 27.92
CA GLY A 150 5.38 8.73 26.81
C GLY A 150 5.50 7.31 26.25
N ASN A 151 4.67 6.36 26.71
CA ASN A 151 4.70 4.98 26.17
C ASN A 151 4.03 4.93 24.80
N LEU A 152 4.59 4.13 23.90
CA LEU A 152 4.00 3.86 22.60
C LEU A 152 2.75 2.98 22.74
N ARG A 153 1.64 3.42 22.13
CA ARG A 153 0.35 2.73 22.13
C ARG A 153 -0.17 2.62 20.71
N ASP A 154 -0.83 1.51 20.41
CA ASP A 154 -1.55 1.32 19.16
C ASP A 154 -3.02 1.75 19.27
N TYR A 155 -3.50 2.36 18.20
CA TYR A 155 -4.87 2.82 18.07
C TYR A 155 -5.48 2.31 16.78
N VAL A 156 -6.75 1.94 16.84
CA VAL A 156 -7.58 1.84 15.64
C VAL A 156 -8.03 3.25 15.30
N VAL A 157 -7.73 3.71 14.10
CA VAL A 157 -7.99 5.08 13.65
C VAL A 157 -8.83 5.13 12.38
N ALA A 158 -9.67 6.15 12.30
CA ALA A 158 -10.48 6.44 11.12
C ALA A 158 -10.84 7.93 11.05
N VAL A 159 -11.13 8.43 9.87
CA VAL A 159 -11.76 9.73 9.69
C VAL A 159 -13.24 9.54 9.37
N ARG A 160 -14.08 10.41 9.89
CA ARG A 160 -15.51 10.42 9.61
C ARG A 160 -15.75 11.17 8.30
N GLU A 161 -15.78 10.42 7.20
CA GLU A 161 -15.98 10.98 5.88
C GLU A 161 -17.45 11.21 5.55
N LEU A 162 -17.72 12.14 4.65
CA LEU A 162 -19.00 12.24 3.98
C LEU A 162 -19.12 11.11 2.94
N ASN A 163 -20.23 10.38 2.94
CA ASN A 163 -20.59 9.46 1.87
C ASN A 163 -21.75 10.03 1.04
N PRO A 164 -21.51 10.52 -0.17
CA PRO A 164 -22.55 11.11 -1.02
C PRO A 164 -23.71 10.15 -1.39
N ASP A 165 -23.46 8.83 -1.37
CA ASP A 165 -24.49 7.83 -1.69
C ASP A 165 -25.49 7.63 -0.55
N ARG A 166 -25.15 8.06 0.66
CA ARG A 166 -26.03 8.02 1.85
C ARG A 166 -26.88 9.26 2.04
N LEU A 167 -26.74 10.26 1.19
CA LEU A 167 -27.65 11.39 1.15
C LEU A 167 -29.07 10.90 0.78
N ILE A 168 -30.09 11.48 1.39
CA ILE A 168 -31.49 11.08 1.19
C ILE A 168 -32.34 12.25 0.70
N ASP A 169 -33.44 11.95 0.03
CA ASP A 169 -34.45 12.90 -0.41
C ASP A 169 -33.85 14.17 -1.08
N ASN A 170 -34.19 15.35 -0.58
CA ASN A 170 -33.70 16.64 -1.05
C ASN A 170 -32.20 16.86 -0.83
N GLN A 171 -31.54 16.09 0.02
CA GLN A 171 -30.09 16.14 0.17
C GLN A 171 -29.35 15.72 -1.12
N ARG A 172 -30.01 14.98 -2.02
CA ARG A 172 -29.43 14.48 -3.28
C ARG A 172 -29.50 15.47 -4.44
N ASP A 173 -30.25 16.55 -4.31
CA ASP A 173 -30.28 17.55 -5.38
C ASP A 173 -28.87 18.14 -5.61
N TRP A 174 -28.67 18.68 -6.81
CA TRP A 174 -27.35 19.16 -7.23
C TRP A 174 -26.76 20.21 -6.28
N ILE A 175 -27.60 21.16 -5.81
CA ILE A 175 -27.14 22.22 -4.90
C ILE A 175 -26.69 21.61 -3.58
N ASN A 176 -27.55 20.81 -2.94
CA ASN A 176 -27.26 20.23 -1.65
C ASN A 176 -26.04 19.31 -1.70
N ARG A 177 -25.99 18.43 -2.70
CA ARG A 177 -24.90 17.47 -2.87
C ARG A 177 -23.54 18.13 -3.08
N HIS A 178 -23.49 19.22 -3.85
CA HIS A 178 -22.21 19.80 -4.26
C HIS A 178 -21.85 21.11 -3.57
N THR A 179 -22.78 21.74 -2.83
CA THR A 179 -22.51 23.03 -2.17
C THR A 179 -22.85 23.02 -0.67
N VAL A 180 -23.65 22.08 -0.19
CA VAL A 180 -24.03 21.97 1.22
C VAL A 180 -23.31 20.81 1.89
N TYR A 181 -23.47 19.61 1.37
CA TYR A 181 -22.79 18.42 1.92
C TYR A 181 -21.45 18.19 1.21
N THR A 182 -20.44 18.97 1.62
CA THR A 182 -19.17 19.08 0.91
C THR A 182 -18.01 18.35 1.60
N HIS A 183 -18.09 18.12 2.91
CA HIS A 183 -16.99 17.59 3.70
C HIS A 183 -17.45 16.65 4.81
N GLY A 184 -16.56 15.79 5.24
CA GLY A 184 -16.64 15.01 6.47
C GLY A 184 -16.12 15.83 7.65
N ASN A 185 -16.26 15.29 8.88
CA ASN A 185 -15.86 15.99 10.08
C ASN A 185 -15.40 14.99 11.16
N GLY A 186 -14.12 14.98 11.43
CA GLY A 186 -13.55 14.35 12.60
C GLY A 186 -12.56 13.24 12.34
N PHE A 187 -11.60 13.15 13.26
CA PHE A 187 -10.67 12.04 13.40
C PHE A 187 -11.06 11.25 14.64
N ILE A 188 -11.31 9.97 14.49
CA ILE A 188 -11.77 9.07 15.53
C ILE A 188 -10.69 8.04 15.79
N ALA A 189 -10.31 7.88 17.04
CA ALA A 189 -9.35 6.88 17.48
C ALA A 189 -9.93 6.04 18.62
N SER A 190 -9.43 4.82 18.76
CA SER A 190 -9.72 3.97 19.89
C SER A 190 -8.45 3.19 20.25
N PRO A 191 -7.99 3.20 21.52
CA PRO A 191 -6.88 2.36 21.93
C PRO A 191 -7.17 0.90 21.56
N ALA A 192 -6.23 0.24 20.87
CA ALA A 192 -6.48 -1.10 20.32
C ALA A 192 -6.46 -2.21 21.39
N ASN A 193 -5.88 -1.93 22.55
CA ASN A 193 -5.69 -2.86 23.67
C ASN A 193 -6.78 -2.76 24.76
N THR A 194 -7.74 -1.82 24.62
CA THR A 194 -8.76 -1.60 25.64
C THR A 194 -10.17 -1.59 25.05
N VAL A 195 -11.12 -1.99 25.87
CA VAL A 195 -12.55 -1.82 25.61
C VAL A 195 -13.18 -1.23 26.86
N ARG A 196 -14.27 -0.50 26.73
CA ARG A 196 -15.05 -0.04 27.88
C ARG A 196 -15.40 -1.23 28.74
N GLY A 197 -14.91 -1.21 29.99
CA GLY A 197 -15.08 -2.31 30.91
C GLY A 197 -16.55 -2.62 31.14
N VAL A 198 -16.84 -3.90 31.24
CA VAL A 198 -18.03 -4.39 31.93
C VAL A 198 -17.75 -4.16 33.41
N ALA A 199 -17.72 -2.91 33.84
CA ALA A 199 -17.46 -2.56 35.22
C ALA A 199 -18.63 -3.07 36.06
N ASN A 200 -18.47 -4.23 36.69
CA ASN A 200 -19.29 -4.74 37.81
C ASN A 200 -20.83 -4.67 37.68
N ASP A 201 -21.36 -4.27 36.53
CA ASP A 201 -22.80 -4.22 36.27
C ASP A 201 -23.16 -5.19 35.12
N PRO A 202 -23.78 -6.34 35.43
CA PRO A 202 -24.19 -7.32 34.43
C PRO A 202 -25.24 -6.81 33.44
N ASN A 203 -25.81 -5.60 33.66
CA ASN A 203 -26.77 -4.95 32.77
C ASN A 203 -26.14 -3.90 31.87
N GLN A 204 -24.86 -3.58 32.03
CA GLN A 204 -24.15 -2.73 31.08
C GLN A 204 -23.52 -3.57 29.97
N ASN A 205 -23.91 -3.27 28.74
CA ASN A 205 -23.30 -3.84 27.55
C ASN A 205 -21.86 -3.37 27.44
N GLY A 206 -20.93 -4.05 28.11
CA GLY A 206 -19.49 -3.80 28.01
C GLY A 206 -18.90 -4.39 26.73
N GLY A 207 -17.62 -4.09 26.50
CA GLY A 207 -16.89 -4.63 25.35
C GLY A 207 -16.91 -3.74 24.10
N TYR A 208 -17.44 -2.52 24.19
CA TYR A 208 -17.36 -1.52 23.11
C TYR A 208 -16.03 -0.78 23.13
N PRO A 209 -15.53 -0.33 21.95
CA PRO A 209 -14.36 0.52 21.86
C PRO A 209 -14.48 1.79 22.73
N GLU A 210 -13.40 2.23 23.31
CA GLU A 210 -13.29 3.54 23.96
C GLU A 210 -12.93 4.57 22.88
N PHE A 211 -13.84 5.52 22.61
CA PHE A 211 -13.65 6.46 21.51
C PHE A 211 -13.04 7.77 21.99
N LEU A 212 -11.99 8.19 21.29
CA LEU A 212 -11.39 9.50 21.33
C LEU A 212 -11.72 10.19 20.00
N ALA A 213 -12.52 11.24 20.05
CA ALA A 213 -13.05 11.88 18.84
C ALA A 213 -12.67 13.37 18.78
N SER A 214 -11.81 13.73 17.82
CA SER A 214 -11.49 15.12 17.49
C SER A 214 -12.44 15.62 16.41
N VAL A 215 -13.41 16.42 16.78
CA VAL A 215 -14.53 16.87 15.93
C VAL A 215 -14.86 18.34 16.19
N VAL A 216 -15.62 18.97 15.29
CA VAL A 216 -16.25 20.26 15.60
C VAL A 216 -17.40 20.02 16.59
N GLY A 217 -17.34 20.65 17.74
CA GLY A 217 -18.37 20.59 18.77
C GLY A 217 -19.61 21.44 18.45
N ALA A 218 -20.64 21.32 19.31
CA ALA A 218 -21.90 22.02 19.14
C ALA A 218 -21.80 23.55 19.32
N ASP A 219 -20.76 24.05 19.94
CA ASP A 219 -20.42 25.46 20.12
C ASP A 219 -19.57 26.04 18.97
N GLY A 220 -19.11 25.19 18.06
CA GLY A 220 -18.25 25.55 16.91
C GLY A 220 -16.77 25.49 17.20
N GLU A 221 -16.40 25.15 18.41
CA GLU A 221 -15.01 24.91 18.78
C GLU A 221 -14.59 23.49 18.44
N VAL A 222 -13.31 23.29 18.17
CA VAL A 222 -12.77 21.95 17.94
C VAL A 222 -12.57 21.28 19.28
N ILE A 223 -13.34 20.21 19.52
CA ILE A 223 -13.13 19.31 20.65
C ILE A 223 -12.09 18.29 20.21
N SER A 224 -10.95 18.27 20.89
CA SER A 224 -9.85 17.37 20.53
C SER A 224 -9.36 16.54 21.74
N PRO A 225 -10.20 15.62 22.27
CA PRO A 225 -9.76 14.64 23.25
C PRO A 225 -9.04 13.45 22.57
N GLY A 226 -8.63 13.60 21.31
CA GLY A 226 -7.97 12.57 20.52
C GLY A 226 -6.54 12.27 20.98
N PRO A 227 -5.86 11.35 20.33
CA PRO A 227 -4.50 10.96 20.69
C PRO A 227 -3.46 12.04 20.40
N ALA A 228 -3.82 13.06 19.60
CA ALA A 228 -3.02 14.25 19.31
C ALA A 228 -3.90 15.48 19.10
N PRO A 229 -3.37 16.72 19.29
CA PRO A 229 -4.09 17.96 18.99
C PRO A 229 -4.51 18.01 17.51
N LEU A 230 -5.73 18.50 17.25
CA LEU A 230 -6.27 18.67 15.90
C LEU A 230 -7.00 20.01 15.79
N ALA A 231 -6.47 20.92 14.98
CA ALA A 231 -7.08 22.23 14.75
C ALA A 231 -8.08 22.23 13.58
N GLN A 232 -7.86 21.35 12.58
CA GLN A 232 -8.72 21.27 11.38
C GLN A 232 -9.30 19.87 11.19
N PRO A 233 -10.51 19.58 11.72
CA PRO A 233 -11.12 18.25 11.61
C PRO A 233 -11.97 18.04 10.35
N ARG A 234 -12.12 19.02 9.46
CA ARG A 234 -12.94 18.91 8.25
C ARG A 234 -12.21 18.19 7.15
N ILE A 235 -12.90 17.23 6.50
CA ILE A 235 -12.34 16.30 5.52
C ILE A 235 -12.98 16.56 4.16
N TYR A 236 -12.28 17.27 3.29
CA TYR A 236 -12.71 17.53 1.91
C TYR A 236 -12.16 16.50 0.93
N TYR A 237 -11.05 15.84 1.26
CA TYR A 237 -10.38 14.85 0.44
C TYR A 237 -10.29 13.53 1.20
N GLY A 238 -10.76 12.46 0.58
CA GLY A 238 -10.77 11.13 1.19
C GLY A 238 -11.27 10.05 0.21
N PRO A 239 -11.02 8.77 0.49
CA PRO A 239 -11.42 7.67 -0.38
C PRO A 239 -12.93 7.45 -0.44
N VAL A 240 -13.67 7.69 0.65
CA VAL A 240 -15.12 7.48 0.69
C VAL A 240 -15.87 8.60 -0.01
N ILE A 241 -15.48 9.84 0.24
CA ILE A 241 -16.13 11.04 -0.31
C ILE A 241 -16.02 11.11 -1.84
N SER A 242 -15.06 10.39 -2.43
CA SER A 242 -14.76 10.34 -3.85
C SER A 242 -15.29 9.10 -4.59
N ASN A 243 -16.10 8.27 -3.94
CA ASN A 243 -16.61 7.01 -4.53
C ASN A 243 -17.63 7.20 -5.66
N THR A 244 -18.01 8.42 -6.00
CA THR A 244 -18.99 8.71 -7.05
C THR A 244 -18.34 9.32 -8.28
N PRO A 245 -18.88 9.11 -9.51
CA PRO A 245 -18.33 9.68 -10.73
C PRO A 245 -18.25 11.21 -10.73
N ALA A 246 -19.11 11.87 -9.96
CA ALA A 246 -19.14 13.33 -9.78
C ALA A 246 -18.62 13.69 -8.37
N ASP A 247 -17.35 13.45 -8.14
CA ASP A 247 -16.65 13.63 -6.85
C ASP A 247 -16.24 15.09 -6.56
N TYR A 248 -16.95 16.08 -7.08
CA TYR A 248 -16.58 17.49 -6.85
C TYR A 248 -17.45 18.15 -5.78
N ALA A 249 -16.87 19.17 -5.16
CA ALA A 249 -17.59 20.13 -4.33
C ALA A 249 -17.33 21.56 -4.81
N ILE A 250 -18.34 22.41 -4.69
CA ILE A 250 -18.26 23.84 -4.98
C ILE A 250 -18.28 24.58 -3.66
N VAL A 251 -17.21 25.30 -3.37
CA VAL A 251 -16.91 25.93 -2.07
C VAL A 251 -16.48 27.38 -2.26
N GLY A 252 -16.22 28.12 -1.18
CA GLY A 252 -15.66 29.47 -1.24
C GLY A 252 -16.65 30.53 -1.68
N GLU A 253 -17.89 30.46 -1.21
CA GLU A 253 -18.95 31.40 -1.57
C GLU A 253 -18.73 32.84 -1.06
N ASN A 254 -19.33 33.78 -1.77
CA ASN A 254 -19.45 35.16 -1.32
C ASN A 254 -20.84 35.36 -0.71
N GLY A 255 -20.93 35.55 0.60
CA GLY A 255 -22.19 35.69 1.31
C GLY A 255 -22.29 34.83 2.56
N ALA A 256 -23.51 34.41 2.91
CA ALA A 256 -23.72 33.53 4.06
C ALA A 256 -23.11 32.14 3.84
N PRO A 257 -22.42 31.58 4.82
CA PRO A 257 -21.90 30.22 4.76
C PRO A 257 -22.99 29.20 4.43
N ARG A 258 -22.70 28.25 3.53
CA ARG A 258 -23.69 27.28 3.04
C ARG A 258 -23.33 25.83 3.37
N GLU A 259 -22.04 25.52 3.45
CA GLU A 259 -21.58 24.16 3.70
C GLU A 259 -22.03 23.70 5.08
N TYR A 260 -22.69 22.55 5.19
CA TYR A 260 -23.09 21.98 6.47
C TYR A 260 -21.84 21.65 7.29
N ASP A 261 -21.75 22.16 8.51
CA ASP A 261 -20.63 21.93 9.40
C ASP A 261 -21.03 21.11 10.64
N TYR A 262 -21.87 21.67 11.49
CA TYR A 262 -22.36 21.01 12.68
C TYR A 262 -23.76 21.48 13.05
N GLU A 263 -24.38 20.81 14.01
CA GLU A 263 -25.71 21.12 14.49
C GLU A 263 -25.68 21.40 15.99
N THR A 264 -26.35 22.47 16.39
CA THR A 264 -26.62 22.79 17.76
C THR A 264 -28.05 22.40 18.13
N ASN A 265 -28.44 22.43 19.40
CA ASN A 265 -29.81 22.22 19.85
C ASN A 265 -30.82 23.25 19.26
N VAL A 266 -30.34 24.34 18.70
CA VAL A 266 -31.16 25.46 18.23
C VAL A 266 -31.11 25.63 16.72
N ALA A 267 -29.98 25.35 16.05
CA ALA A 267 -29.78 25.63 14.64
C ALA A 267 -28.64 24.80 14.03
N THR A 268 -28.74 24.54 12.73
CA THR A 268 -27.62 24.09 11.91
C THR A 268 -26.64 25.25 11.70
N ARG A 269 -25.35 24.99 11.85
CA ARG A 269 -24.28 25.94 11.55
C ARG A 269 -23.61 25.54 10.24
N ASN A 270 -23.31 26.55 9.47
CA ASN A 270 -22.68 26.39 8.18
C ASN A 270 -21.26 26.94 8.19
N TYR A 271 -20.45 26.43 7.26
CA TYR A 271 -19.05 26.79 7.09
C TYR A 271 -18.82 27.33 5.70
N THR A 272 -17.72 28.04 5.51
CA THR A 272 -17.18 28.43 4.21
C THR A 272 -15.73 27.96 4.14
N TYR A 273 -15.41 27.17 3.15
CA TYR A 273 -14.05 26.68 2.91
C TYR A 273 -13.05 27.84 2.77
N THR A 274 -11.98 27.79 3.56
CA THR A 274 -10.91 28.81 3.57
C THR A 274 -9.56 28.27 3.09
N GLY A 275 -9.51 27.00 2.64
CA GLY A 275 -8.28 26.36 2.20
C GLY A 275 -7.73 26.92 0.89
N SER A 276 -6.45 26.61 0.66
CA SER A 276 -5.72 27.01 -0.56
C SER A 276 -6.09 26.18 -1.79
N GLY A 277 -6.64 24.97 -1.59
CA GLY A 277 -6.95 24.03 -2.66
C GLY A 277 -8.12 24.46 -3.55
N GLY A 278 -8.27 23.75 -4.67
CA GLY A 278 -9.34 23.97 -5.64
C GLY A 278 -8.93 24.84 -6.82
N VAL A 279 -9.83 24.91 -7.80
CA VAL A 279 -9.70 25.73 -9.01
C VAL A 279 -10.80 26.78 -9.00
N ASP A 280 -10.43 28.03 -9.25
CA ASP A 280 -11.39 29.14 -9.33
C ASP A 280 -12.35 28.96 -10.51
N ILE A 281 -13.64 28.99 -10.23
CA ILE A 281 -14.73 28.89 -11.21
C ILE A 281 -15.58 30.17 -11.27
N GLY A 282 -15.05 31.28 -10.78
CA GLY A 282 -15.71 32.59 -10.82
C GLY A 282 -15.98 33.07 -12.22
N ASN A 283 -15.15 32.76 -13.20
CA ASN A 283 -15.29 33.19 -14.57
C ASN A 283 -16.03 32.16 -15.45
N LEU A 284 -16.73 32.68 -16.49
CA LEU A 284 -17.56 31.86 -17.37
C LEU A 284 -16.77 30.83 -18.20
N PHE A 285 -15.51 31.13 -18.55
CA PHE A 285 -14.67 30.20 -19.31
C PHE A 285 -14.37 28.93 -18.50
N THR A 286 -13.87 29.07 -17.26
CA THR A 286 -13.59 27.94 -16.41
C THR A 286 -14.86 27.15 -16.08
N ARG A 287 -16.01 27.84 -15.84
CA ARG A 287 -17.31 27.17 -15.65
C ARG A 287 -17.68 26.32 -16.85
N SER A 288 -17.49 26.84 -18.09
CA SER A 288 -17.79 26.09 -19.30
C SER A 288 -16.96 24.83 -19.45
N LEU A 289 -15.68 24.85 -19.07
CA LEU A 289 -14.83 23.66 -19.08
C LEU A 289 -15.32 22.60 -18.10
N PHE A 290 -15.70 23.00 -16.89
CA PHE A 290 -16.23 22.05 -15.90
C PHE A 290 -17.65 21.58 -16.24
N ALA A 291 -18.50 22.46 -16.84
CA ALA A 291 -19.80 22.06 -17.38
C ALA A 291 -19.66 20.96 -18.45
N ALA A 292 -18.70 21.12 -19.36
CA ALA A 292 -18.40 20.11 -20.38
C ALA A 292 -17.80 18.84 -19.79
N LYS A 293 -16.86 18.98 -18.84
CA LYS A 293 -16.21 17.82 -18.17
C LYS A 293 -17.19 16.91 -17.45
N TYR A 294 -18.13 17.49 -16.72
CA TYR A 294 -19.10 16.74 -15.91
C TYR A 294 -20.47 16.58 -16.61
N ALA A 295 -20.64 17.11 -17.84
CA ALA A 295 -21.91 17.18 -18.56
C ALA A 295 -23.04 17.78 -17.70
N GLU A 296 -22.70 18.82 -16.92
CA GLU A 296 -23.59 19.41 -15.91
C GLU A 296 -23.83 20.91 -16.20
N ARG A 297 -25.08 21.21 -16.55
CA ARG A 297 -25.50 22.58 -16.93
C ARG A 297 -25.53 23.57 -15.76
N ASN A 298 -25.65 23.08 -14.53
CA ASN A 298 -25.73 23.92 -13.34
C ASN A 298 -24.45 24.74 -13.10
N PHE A 299 -23.31 24.34 -13.65
CA PHE A 299 -22.11 25.18 -13.66
C PHE A 299 -22.33 26.52 -14.37
N LEU A 300 -23.19 26.57 -15.39
CA LEU A 300 -23.43 27.77 -16.18
C LEU A 300 -24.61 28.59 -15.66
N PHE A 301 -25.65 27.93 -15.18
CA PHE A 301 -26.95 28.55 -14.92
C PHE A 301 -27.31 28.68 -13.45
N SER A 302 -26.52 28.12 -12.53
CA SER A 302 -26.82 28.22 -11.11
C SER A 302 -26.28 29.52 -10.52
N ASP A 303 -27.11 30.24 -9.81
CA ASP A 303 -26.76 31.47 -9.08
C ASP A 303 -25.92 31.21 -7.82
N VAL A 304 -25.78 29.92 -7.41
CA VAL A 304 -24.93 29.58 -6.27
C VAL A 304 -23.44 29.70 -6.56
N ILE A 305 -23.06 29.73 -7.86
CA ILE A 305 -21.67 29.91 -8.27
C ILE A 305 -21.43 31.39 -8.52
N ASN A 306 -20.48 31.98 -7.84
CA ASN A 306 -20.10 33.38 -7.94
C ASN A 306 -18.59 33.56 -8.20
N GLU A 307 -18.10 34.79 -8.19
CA GLU A 307 -16.71 35.13 -8.49
C GLU A 307 -15.68 34.52 -7.51
N ASN A 308 -16.08 34.21 -6.27
CA ASN A 308 -15.21 33.63 -5.25
C ASN A 308 -15.35 32.10 -5.15
N SER A 309 -16.17 31.49 -5.98
CA SER A 309 -16.39 30.05 -5.94
C SER A 309 -15.20 29.27 -6.50
N LYS A 310 -14.84 28.21 -5.79
CA LYS A 310 -13.83 27.23 -6.21
C LYS A 310 -14.47 25.86 -6.36
N ILE A 311 -13.91 25.05 -7.25
CA ILE A 311 -14.25 23.63 -7.36
C ILE A 311 -13.12 22.77 -6.78
N LEU A 312 -13.46 21.91 -5.82
CA LEU A 312 -12.61 20.83 -5.35
C LEU A 312 -12.94 19.57 -6.15
N PHE A 313 -11.98 18.98 -6.81
CA PHE A 313 -12.16 17.79 -7.63
C PHE A 313 -10.94 16.86 -7.55
N LYS A 314 -11.04 15.63 -8.06
CA LYS A 314 -10.07 14.57 -7.79
C LYS A 314 -9.82 14.47 -6.29
N ARG A 315 -10.88 14.19 -5.56
CA ARG A 315 -10.87 14.21 -4.10
C ARG A 315 -10.31 12.95 -3.48
N ASN A 316 -10.11 11.89 -4.27
CA ASN A 316 -9.42 10.68 -3.80
C ASN A 316 -7.91 10.95 -3.65
N PRO A 317 -7.33 10.73 -2.46
CA PRO A 317 -5.90 10.96 -2.22
C PRO A 317 -4.98 10.15 -3.13
N ALA A 318 -5.31 8.87 -3.40
CA ALA A 318 -4.51 8.03 -4.29
C ALA A 318 -4.51 8.54 -5.74
N ASP A 319 -5.66 9.00 -6.25
CA ASP A 319 -5.76 9.58 -7.59
C ASP A 319 -4.99 10.90 -7.72
N ARG A 320 -4.88 11.65 -6.62
CA ARG A 320 -4.06 12.87 -6.59
C ARG A 320 -2.57 12.54 -6.65
N VAL A 321 -2.11 11.59 -5.85
CA VAL A 321 -0.71 11.12 -5.89
C VAL A 321 -0.36 10.58 -7.28
N LYS A 322 -1.23 9.74 -7.86
CA LYS A 322 -1.07 9.21 -9.23
C LYS A 322 -1.06 10.31 -10.31
N ALA A 323 -1.79 11.40 -10.10
CA ALA A 323 -1.78 12.52 -11.03
C ALA A 323 -0.47 13.34 -10.97
N VAL A 324 0.17 13.42 -9.79
CA VAL A 324 1.46 14.10 -9.60
C VAL A 324 2.61 13.21 -10.07
N ALA A 325 2.57 11.92 -9.75
CA ALA A 325 3.61 10.94 -10.06
C ALA A 325 3.02 9.68 -10.74
N PRO A 326 2.64 9.76 -12.03
CA PRO A 326 1.99 8.65 -12.76
C PRO A 326 2.89 7.43 -12.97
N TRP A 327 4.19 7.59 -12.80
CA TRP A 327 5.20 6.52 -12.86
C TRP A 327 5.30 5.70 -11.57
N LEU A 328 4.73 6.22 -10.47
CA LEU A 328 4.77 5.59 -9.17
C LEU A 328 3.67 4.53 -9.05
N THR A 329 4.01 3.36 -8.52
CA THR A 329 3.03 2.36 -8.09
C THR A 329 2.71 2.61 -6.62
N THR A 330 1.45 2.86 -6.27
CA THR A 330 1.04 3.13 -4.89
C THR A 330 0.59 1.86 -4.19
N ASP A 331 0.82 1.80 -2.87
CA ASP A 331 0.22 0.78 -1.99
C ASP A 331 -1.31 0.87 -2.03
N THR A 332 -1.99 -0.25 -1.88
CA THR A 332 -3.46 -0.29 -1.78
C THR A 332 -3.96 0.24 -0.44
N ALA A 333 -3.14 0.17 0.61
CA ALA A 333 -3.45 0.62 1.96
C ALA A 333 -2.97 2.05 2.20
N MET A 334 -3.88 3.04 2.07
CA MET A 334 -3.66 4.38 2.59
C MET A 334 -4.25 4.53 3.99
N TYR A 335 -3.70 5.42 4.79
CA TYR A 335 -4.15 5.62 6.16
C TYR A 335 -4.09 7.08 6.58
N PRO A 336 -5.00 7.53 7.48
CA PRO A 336 -5.00 8.88 8.00
C PRO A 336 -4.12 8.98 9.24
N ALA A 337 -3.47 10.12 9.43
CA ALA A 337 -2.76 10.49 10.65
C ALA A 337 -2.99 11.98 10.96
N ILE A 338 -2.74 12.37 12.21
CA ILE A 338 -2.71 13.79 12.60
C ILE A 338 -1.25 14.25 12.52
N VAL A 339 -0.97 15.24 11.69
CA VAL A 339 0.36 15.85 11.54
C VAL A 339 0.20 17.36 11.45
N ASN A 340 0.94 18.11 12.26
CA ASN A 340 0.84 19.57 12.36
C ASN A 340 -0.61 20.03 12.60
N GLU A 341 -1.31 19.39 13.54
CA GLU A 341 -2.71 19.66 13.91
C GLU A 341 -3.72 19.55 12.74
N ARG A 342 -3.37 18.79 11.69
CA ARG A 342 -4.20 18.54 10.50
C ARG A 342 -4.29 17.06 10.20
N VAL A 343 -5.39 16.64 9.61
CA VAL A 343 -5.52 15.28 9.10
C VAL A 343 -4.81 15.19 7.76
N VAL A 344 -3.88 14.26 7.64
CA VAL A 344 -3.21 13.91 6.39
C VAL A 344 -3.42 12.44 6.06
N TRP A 345 -3.60 12.17 4.78
CA TRP A 345 -3.54 10.82 4.24
C TRP A 345 -2.10 10.48 3.90
N ILE A 346 -1.63 9.34 4.36
CA ILE A 346 -0.29 8.83 4.08
C ILE A 346 -0.42 7.65 3.12
N LEU A 347 0.38 7.66 2.06
CA LEU A 347 0.44 6.62 1.04
C LEU A 347 1.89 6.22 0.79
N ASP A 348 2.09 4.93 0.58
CA ASP A 348 3.37 4.40 0.15
C ASP A 348 3.48 4.34 -1.36
N GLY A 349 4.64 4.71 -1.88
CA GLY A 349 4.94 4.73 -3.30
C GLY A 349 6.15 3.87 -3.65
N TYR A 350 5.98 3.04 -4.68
CA TYR A 350 6.99 2.08 -5.13
C TYR A 350 7.58 2.47 -6.47
N THR A 351 8.89 2.39 -6.57
CA THR A 351 9.61 2.25 -7.83
C THR A 351 9.68 0.79 -8.21
N THR A 352 9.39 0.47 -9.46
CA THR A 352 9.32 -0.92 -9.93
C THR A 352 9.98 -1.08 -11.29
N LEU A 353 10.62 -2.24 -11.53
CA LEU A 353 11.11 -2.68 -12.84
C LEU A 353 10.62 -4.11 -13.11
N ASP A 354 10.52 -4.47 -14.39
CA ASP A 354 10.14 -5.81 -14.87
C ASP A 354 11.29 -6.58 -15.52
N ASN A 355 12.49 -6.00 -15.56
CA ASN A 355 13.64 -6.52 -16.30
C ASN A 355 14.94 -6.55 -15.48
N TYR A 356 14.87 -6.67 -14.15
CA TYR A 356 16.07 -6.80 -13.32
C TYR A 356 16.72 -8.18 -13.56
N PRO A 357 18.02 -8.24 -13.96
CA PRO A 357 18.66 -9.48 -14.37
C PRO A 357 18.72 -10.53 -13.26
N TYR A 358 18.41 -11.78 -13.56
CA TYR A 358 18.39 -12.94 -12.66
C TYR A 358 17.41 -12.87 -11.48
N SER A 359 16.74 -11.76 -11.28
CA SER A 359 15.74 -11.66 -10.22
C SER A 359 14.45 -12.41 -10.59
N GLU A 360 13.81 -13.02 -9.59
CA GLU A 360 12.47 -13.60 -9.71
C GLU A 360 11.48 -12.52 -10.16
N SER A 361 10.62 -12.88 -11.08
CA SER A 361 9.51 -12.01 -11.51
C SER A 361 8.22 -12.47 -10.85
N VAL A 362 7.54 -11.58 -10.15
CA VAL A 362 6.27 -11.86 -9.47
C VAL A 362 5.16 -10.97 -10.00
N SER A 363 3.94 -11.51 -10.12
CA SER A 363 2.76 -10.69 -10.33
C SER A 363 2.43 -9.93 -9.04
N LEU A 364 2.39 -8.61 -9.13
CA LEU A 364 2.12 -7.75 -7.97
C LEU A 364 0.73 -8.05 -7.39
N SER A 365 -0.29 -8.21 -8.25
CA SER A 365 -1.64 -8.57 -7.80
C SER A 365 -1.66 -9.92 -7.07
N SER A 366 -0.99 -10.95 -7.61
CA SER A 366 -0.97 -12.27 -6.97
C SER A 366 -0.22 -12.28 -5.64
N ALA A 367 0.89 -11.54 -5.53
CA ALA A 367 1.70 -11.50 -4.32
C ALA A 367 1.05 -10.69 -3.19
N THR A 368 0.21 -9.70 -3.52
CA THR A 368 -0.44 -8.82 -2.54
C THR A 368 -1.85 -9.24 -2.17
N THR A 369 -2.47 -10.17 -2.91
CA THR A 369 -3.84 -10.63 -2.63
C THR A 369 -3.90 -11.42 -1.33
N ASP A 370 -4.78 -11.01 -0.43
CA ASP A 370 -5.16 -11.72 0.79
C ASP A 370 -6.68 -11.65 1.02
N SER A 371 -7.17 -12.20 2.13
CA SER A 371 -8.61 -12.26 2.41
C SER A 371 -9.24 -10.86 2.57
N ASN A 372 -8.50 -9.87 3.08
CA ASN A 372 -8.98 -8.50 3.22
C ASN A 372 -9.12 -7.80 1.86
N GLU A 373 -8.10 -7.91 0.99
CA GLU A 373 -8.12 -7.26 -0.32
C GLU A 373 -9.21 -7.85 -1.23
N VAL A 374 -9.44 -9.16 -1.15
CA VAL A 374 -10.55 -9.81 -1.85
C VAL A 374 -11.90 -9.31 -1.35
N ALA A 375 -12.09 -9.24 -0.04
CA ALA A 375 -13.34 -8.76 0.57
C ALA A 375 -13.65 -7.30 0.20
N LEU A 376 -12.63 -6.45 0.12
CA LEU A 376 -12.76 -5.02 -0.17
C LEU A 376 -12.68 -4.67 -1.67
N ASN A 377 -12.42 -5.67 -2.53
CA ASN A 377 -12.17 -5.47 -3.96
C ASN A 377 -11.07 -4.43 -4.26
N ARG A 378 -10.00 -4.45 -3.46
CA ARG A 378 -8.84 -3.54 -3.54
C ARG A 378 -7.60 -4.27 -4.05
N LEU A 379 -7.67 -4.86 -5.21
CA LEU A 379 -6.56 -5.60 -5.78
C LEU A 379 -5.55 -4.66 -6.47
N GLN A 380 -4.27 -4.95 -6.30
CA GLN A 380 -3.21 -4.33 -7.09
C GLN A 380 -3.37 -4.66 -8.58
N LEU A 381 -2.81 -3.81 -9.43
CA LEU A 381 -2.76 -4.07 -10.87
C LEU A 381 -2.00 -5.38 -11.14
N ASP A 382 -2.47 -6.14 -12.13
CA ASP A 382 -1.75 -7.31 -12.61
C ASP A 382 -0.53 -6.86 -13.43
N LYS A 383 0.54 -6.57 -12.70
CA LYS A 383 1.83 -6.11 -13.23
C LYS A 383 2.93 -7.06 -12.77
N GLN A 384 3.73 -7.53 -13.71
CA GLN A 384 4.94 -8.29 -13.39
C GLN A 384 6.02 -7.32 -12.90
N VAL A 385 6.65 -7.65 -11.79
CA VAL A 385 7.77 -6.90 -11.24
C VAL A 385 8.93 -7.84 -10.92
N SER A 386 10.14 -7.43 -11.22
CA SER A 386 11.39 -8.09 -10.84
C SER A 386 12.29 -7.20 -9.96
N TYR A 387 11.79 -6.02 -9.62
CA TYR A 387 12.39 -5.06 -8.70
C TYR A 387 11.30 -4.20 -8.08
N ILE A 388 11.35 -3.99 -6.77
CA ILE A 388 10.45 -3.08 -6.05
C ILE A 388 11.16 -2.47 -4.85
N ARG A 389 10.96 -1.16 -4.62
CA ARG A 389 11.42 -0.41 -3.45
C ARG A 389 10.33 0.55 -2.96
N ASN A 390 10.20 0.69 -1.66
CA ASN A 390 9.41 1.78 -1.05
C ASN A 390 10.23 3.07 -1.08
N SER A 391 10.34 3.66 -2.25
CA SER A 391 11.23 4.81 -2.48
C SER A 391 10.57 6.14 -2.16
N VAL A 392 9.25 6.20 -2.08
CA VAL A 392 8.49 7.45 -1.86
C VAL A 392 7.45 7.26 -0.77
N LYS A 393 7.38 8.23 0.15
CA LYS A 393 6.21 8.47 1.02
C LYS A 393 5.45 9.66 0.47
N ALA A 394 4.14 9.54 0.33
CA ALA A 394 3.28 10.62 -0.12
C ALA A 394 2.32 11.04 0.99
N THR A 395 2.10 12.33 1.15
CA THR A 395 1.05 12.87 2.00
C THR A 395 0.05 13.66 1.18
N VAL A 396 -1.22 13.56 1.55
CA VAL A 396 -2.30 14.38 0.99
C VAL A 396 -3.07 15.01 2.14
N ASP A 397 -3.06 16.32 2.21
CA ASP A 397 -3.82 17.05 3.21
C ASP A 397 -5.33 16.83 3.00
N ALA A 398 -6.03 16.40 4.05
CA ALA A 398 -7.45 16.05 3.96
C ALA A 398 -8.36 17.28 3.81
N TYR A 399 -7.88 18.48 4.16
CA TYR A 399 -8.64 19.71 4.05
C TYR A 399 -8.45 20.41 2.70
N ASP A 400 -7.21 20.64 2.24
CA ASP A 400 -6.96 21.40 1.01
C ASP A 400 -6.42 20.55 -0.16
N GLY A 401 -6.13 19.27 0.05
CA GLY A 401 -5.74 18.33 -0.99
C GLY A 401 -4.31 18.52 -1.48
N THR A 402 -3.47 19.26 -0.77
CA THR A 402 -2.05 19.41 -1.12
C THR A 402 -1.35 18.07 -1.08
N VAL A 403 -0.64 17.74 -2.15
CA VAL A 403 0.16 16.52 -2.27
C VAL A 403 1.61 16.86 -2.05
N THR A 404 2.27 16.15 -1.14
CA THR A 404 3.72 16.24 -0.94
C THR A 404 4.33 14.85 -1.06
N LEU A 405 5.37 14.72 -1.88
CA LEU A 405 6.12 13.49 -2.06
C LEU A 405 7.47 13.63 -1.37
N TYR A 406 7.86 12.62 -0.59
CA TYR A 406 9.13 12.56 0.12
C TYR A 406 9.94 11.36 -0.35
N ALA A 407 11.22 11.55 -0.59
CA ALA A 407 12.14 10.44 -0.83
C ALA A 407 12.33 9.63 0.47
N GLN A 408 11.88 8.39 0.48
CA GLN A 408 12.10 7.45 1.60
C GLN A 408 13.43 6.72 1.46
N ASP A 409 13.75 6.28 0.24
CA ASP A 409 15.03 5.65 -0.11
C ASP A 409 15.76 6.49 -1.17
N GLU A 410 16.60 7.41 -0.73
CA GLU A 410 17.40 8.27 -1.61
C GLU A 410 18.50 7.50 -2.36
N SER A 411 18.83 6.28 -1.93
CA SER A 411 19.82 5.42 -2.58
C SER A 411 19.26 4.67 -3.80
N ASP A 412 17.93 4.59 -3.95
CA ASP A 412 17.29 3.90 -5.08
C ASP A 412 17.64 4.56 -6.42
N PRO A 413 18.34 3.85 -7.33
CA PRO A 413 18.73 4.42 -8.61
C PRO A 413 17.55 4.75 -9.52
N VAL A 414 16.42 4.06 -9.37
CA VAL A 414 15.20 4.33 -10.13
C VAL A 414 14.57 5.64 -9.68
N LEU A 415 14.48 5.86 -8.36
CA LEU A 415 14.02 7.13 -7.81
C LEU A 415 14.93 8.29 -8.25
N GLN A 416 16.26 8.11 -8.13
CA GLN A 416 17.23 9.13 -8.55
C GLN A 416 17.08 9.52 -10.03
N ALA A 417 16.77 8.54 -10.89
CA ALA A 417 16.48 8.82 -12.30
C ALA A 417 15.23 9.69 -12.47
N TRP A 418 14.14 9.37 -11.76
CA TRP A 418 12.91 10.15 -11.79
C TRP A 418 13.08 11.56 -11.21
N MET A 419 13.82 11.72 -10.11
CA MET A 419 14.12 13.03 -9.52
C MET A 419 14.90 13.94 -10.48
N LYS A 420 15.74 13.37 -11.36
CA LYS A 420 16.42 14.12 -12.42
C LYS A 420 15.49 14.54 -13.56
N VAL A 421 14.50 13.71 -13.88
CA VAL A 421 13.50 14.01 -14.93
C VAL A 421 12.48 15.05 -14.44
N PHE A 422 12.08 14.98 -13.17
CA PHE A 422 11.13 15.88 -12.53
C PHE A 422 11.74 16.53 -11.30
N PRO A 423 12.62 17.51 -11.48
CA PRO A 423 13.25 18.21 -10.36
C PRO A 423 12.17 18.92 -9.52
N ASP A 424 12.45 19.04 -8.22
CA ASP A 424 11.59 19.71 -7.22
C ASP A 424 10.21 19.07 -6.97
N THR A 425 9.89 17.94 -7.61
CA THR A 425 8.62 17.24 -7.38
C THR A 425 8.66 16.40 -6.09
N ILE A 426 9.82 15.88 -5.75
CA ILE A 426 10.03 15.03 -4.58
C ILE A 426 10.95 15.76 -3.59
N GLN A 427 10.47 15.93 -2.37
CA GLN A 427 11.26 16.52 -1.28
C GLN A 427 12.27 15.48 -0.76
N PRO A 428 13.45 15.93 -0.29
CA PRO A 428 14.43 15.02 0.31
C PRO A 428 13.88 14.39 1.60
N LYS A 429 14.43 13.23 2.00
CA LYS A 429 14.05 12.54 3.24
C LYS A 429 14.15 13.46 4.47
N SER A 430 15.14 14.34 4.50
CA SER A 430 15.34 15.32 5.57
C SER A 430 14.22 16.35 5.73
N ALA A 431 13.32 16.48 4.75
CA ALA A 431 12.15 17.35 4.83
C ALA A 431 10.96 16.69 5.54
N ILE A 432 11.03 15.40 5.85
CA ILE A 432 10.03 14.70 6.66
C ILE A 432 10.14 15.25 8.09
N SER A 433 9.04 15.83 8.59
CA SER A 433 9.01 16.33 9.97
C SER A 433 9.09 15.18 10.98
N PRO A 434 9.63 15.39 12.19
CA PRO A 434 9.63 14.36 13.23
C PRO A 434 8.24 13.80 13.52
N GLU A 435 7.22 14.67 13.58
CA GLU A 435 5.83 14.26 13.80
C GLU A 435 5.32 13.35 12.67
N LEU A 436 5.58 13.70 11.39
CA LEU A 436 5.22 12.82 10.27
C LEU A 436 6.01 11.50 10.34
N GLN A 437 7.29 11.54 10.72
CA GLN A 437 8.13 10.35 10.85
C GLN A 437 7.55 9.36 11.86
N ASP A 438 6.97 9.84 12.95
CA ASP A 438 6.34 9.01 13.98
C ASP A 438 5.11 8.23 13.46
N HIS A 439 4.50 8.66 12.36
CA HIS A 439 3.36 8.00 11.72
C HIS A 439 3.72 7.16 10.50
N LEU A 440 4.96 7.25 9.98
CA LEU A 440 5.34 6.41 8.85
C LEU A 440 5.44 4.95 9.27
N ARG A 441 4.78 4.06 8.53
CA ARG A 441 4.77 2.62 8.81
C ARG A 441 5.36 1.83 7.64
N TYR A 442 5.78 0.59 7.91
CA TYR A 442 6.25 -0.30 6.86
C TYR A 442 5.08 -0.71 5.96
N PRO A 443 5.20 -0.62 4.62
CA PRO A 443 4.06 -0.76 3.71
C PRO A 443 3.58 -2.20 3.55
N GLU A 444 2.26 -2.38 3.51
CA GLU A 444 1.65 -3.71 3.49
C GLU A 444 1.94 -4.48 2.20
N ASP A 445 1.80 -3.84 1.03
CA ASP A 445 1.96 -4.54 -0.25
C ASP A 445 3.42 -4.97 -0.47
N LEU A 446 4.39 -4.12 -0.11
CA LEU A 446 5.79 -4.52 -0.15
C LEU A 446 6.08 -5.69 0.79
N PHE A 447 5.57 -5.63 2.02
CA PHE A 447 5.73 -6.71 2.99
C PHE A 447 5.13 -8.03 2.46
N LYS A 448 3.95 -7.99 1.84
CA LYS A 448 3.32 -9.16 1.21
C LYS A 448 4.17 -9.74 0.08
N VAL A 449 4.74 -8.91 -0.77
CA VAL A 449 5.70 -9.33 -1.82
C VAL A 449 6.93 -9.96 -1.20
N GLN A 450 7.52 -9.30 -0.20
CA GLN A 450 8.72 -9.79 0.48
C GLN A 450 8.48 -11.10 1.22
N ARG A 451 7.36 -11.26 1.95
CA ARG A 451 7.04 -12.54 2.62
C ARG A 451 6.84 -13.68 1.62
N ALA A 452 6.21 -13.41 0.47
CA ALA A 452 6.03 -14.41 -0.58
C ALA A 452 7.37 -14.87 -1.18
N LEU A 453 8.33 -13.95 -1.31
CA LEU A 453 9.69 -14.25 -1.76
C LEU A 453 10.52 -14.92 -0.67
N LEU A 454 10.46 -14.44 0.58
CA LEU A 454 11.15 -15.05 1.72
C LEU A 454 10.74 -16.51 1.93
N ALA A 455 9.52 -16.88 1.55
CA ALA A 455 9.08 -18.27 1.56
C ALA A 455 10.04 -19.24 0.82
N LYS A 456 10.80 -18.73 -0.13
CA LYS A 456 11.81 -19.50 -0.92
C LYS A 456 13.22 -18.94 -0.71
N TYR A 457 13.37 -17.63 -0.81
CA TYR A 457 14.65 -16.94 -0.92
C TYR A 457 15.33 -16.67 0.44
N HIS A 458 14.78 -17.21 1.55
CA HIS A 458 15.52 -17.31 2.83
C HIS A 458 16.60 -18.40 2.76
N VAL A 459 16.46 -19.37 1.85
CA VAL A 459 17.43 -20.46 1.65
C VAL A 459 18.64 -19.94 0.86
N ASP A 460 19.85 -20.11 1.43
CA ASP A 460 21.11 -19.64 0.84
C ASP A 460 21.74 -20.67 -0.09
N ASP A 461 21.66 -21.96 0.28
CA ASP A 461 22.30 -23.03 -0.44
C ASP A 461 21.52 -23.41 -1.71
N PRO A 462 22.13 -23.31 -2.90
CA PRO A 462 21.47 -23.63 -4.16
C PRO A 462 20.95 -25.08 -4.26
N VAL A 463 21.57 -26.04 -3.58
CA VAL A 463 21.15 -27.45 -3.62
C VAL A 463 19.89 -27.64 -2.76
N THR A 464 19.87 -27.03 -1.58
CA THR A 464 18.69 -27.00 -0.71
C THR A 464 17.54 -26.25 -1.36
N PHE A 465 17.83 -25.10 -2.00
CA PHE A 465 16.86 -24.34 -2.79
C PHE A 465 16.24 -25.19 -3.92
N PHE A 466 17.07 -25.90 -4.68
CA PHE A 466 16.62 -26.79 -5.74
C PHE A 466 15.71 -27.93 -5.22
N SER A 467 16.02 -28.47 -4.06
CA SER A 467 15.24 -29.57 -3.44
C SER A 467 13.93 -29.10 -2.80
N THR A 468 13.72 -27.80 -2.63
CA THR A 468 12.57 -27.19 -1.94
C THR A 468 12.34 -27.67 -0.50
N SER A 469 13.34 -28.32 0.11
CA SER A 469 13.17 -29.05 1.38
C SER A 469 12.95 -28.16 2.59
N ASP A 470 13.41 -26.90 2.50
CA ASP A 470 13.33 -25.93 3.60
C ASP A 470 12.45 -24.72 3.30
N PHE A 471 11.63 -24.79 2.28
CA PHE A 471 10.73 -23.70 1.92
C PHE A 471 9.62 -23.49 2.95
N TRP A 472 9.10 -22.28 2.99
CA TRP A 472 7.92 -21.88 3.76
C TRP A 472 6.72 -21.64 2.85
N ASP A 473 5.55 -21.52 3.46
CA ASP A 473 4.30 -21.11 2.82
C ASP A 473 3.66 -19.97 3.61
N VAL A 474 3.01 -19.06 2.91
CA VAL A 474 2.12 -18.09 3.55
C VAL A 474 0.85 -18.84 3.98
N PRO A 475 0.44 -18.79 5.27
CA PRO A 475 -0.76 -19.49 5.72
C PRO A 475 -2.03 -18.95 5.06
N LEU A 476 -2.99 -19.85 4.85
CA LEU A 476 -4.33 -19.45 4.43
C LEU A 476 -5.07 -18.82 5.62
N ASP A 477 -6.03 -17.96 5.32
CA ASP A 477 -6.93 -17.41 6.33
C ASP A 477 -7.72 -18.55 6.98
N PRO A 478 -7.75 -18.66 8.32
CA PRO A 478 -8.47 -19.71 9.01
C PRO A 478 -10.00 -19.60 8.86
N ASN A 479 -10.52 -18.51 8.32
CA ASN A 479 -11.94 -18.37 8.02
C ASN A 479 -12.34 -19.40 6.94
N PRO A 480 -13.26 -20.33 7.21
CA PRO A 480 -13.61 -21.40 6.28
C PRO A 480 -14.26 -20.91 4.97
N THR A 481 -14.71 -19.67 4.91
CA THR A 481 -15.23 -19.05 3.70
C THR A 481 -14.15 -18.34 2.86
N ALA A 482 -12.96 -18.12 3.43
CA ALA A 482 -11.83 -17.51 2.74
C ALA A 482 -10.97 -18.59 2.07
N SER A 483 -10.72 -18.45 0.77
CA SER A 483 -9.75 -19.27 0.03
C SER A 483 -8.46 -18.52 -0.27
N SER A 484 -8.19 -17.46 0.51
CA SER A 484 -7.10 -16.50 0.31
C SER A 484 -6.09 -16.57 1.44
N TYR A 485 -4.92 -15.98 1.22
CA TYR A 485 -3.89 -15.89 2.24
C TYR A 485 -4.29 -15.01 3.42
N GLN A 486 -3.72 -15.32 4.60
CA GLN A 486 -3.87 -14.51 5.80
C GLN A 486 -3.21 -13.14 5.60
N PRO A 487 -3.89 -12.03 5.95
CA PRO A 487 -3.30 -10.69 5.89
C PRO A 487 -2.20 -10.53 6.95
N PRO A 488 -1.21 -9.66 6.73
CA PRO A 488 -0.30 -9.24 7.78
C PRO A 488 -1.00 -8.31 8.78
N TYR A 489 -0.43 -8.18 9.99
CA TYR A 489 -1.01 -7.39 11.07
C TYR A 489 0.00 -6.40 11.64
N TYR A 490 -0.42 -5.14 11.82
CA TYR A 490 0.33 -4.17 12.62
C TYR A 490 0.09 -4.45 14.10
N ILE A 491 1.16 -4.42 14.88
CA ILE A 491 1.15 -4.57 16.33
C ILE A 491 2.18 -3.64 16.97
N VAL A 492 1.93 -3.23 18.22
CA VAL A 492 2.97 -2.70 19.10
C VAL A 492 3.43 -3.81 20.03
N ALA A 493 4.69 -4.15 19.95
CA ALA A 493 5.30 -5.20 20.75
C ALA A 493 6.78 -4.87 21.01
N LYS A 494 7.44 -5.67 21.85
CA LYS A 494 8.89 -5.57 22.03
C LYS A 494 9.59 -5.61 20.66
N SER A 495 10.54 -4.69 20.44
CA SER A 495 11.35 -4.67 19.23
C SER A 495 12.08 -5.99 19.00
N LEU A 496 11.95 -6.56 17.81
CA LEU A 496 12.74 -7.69 17.37
C LEU A 496 14.01 -7.27 16.63
N ALA A 497 14.08 -6.01 16.20
CA ALA A 497 15.24 -5.47 15.50
C ALA A 497 16.41 -5.15 16.45
N GLU A 498 16.13 -4.88 17.71
CA GLU A 498 17.10 -4.49 18.74
C GLU A 498 17.00 -5.38 19.99
N ASP A 499 18.12 -5.52 20.68
CA ASP A 499 18.17 -6.30 21.94
C ASP A 499 17.78 -5.43 23.17
N ASN A 500 16.83 -4.52 22.98
CA ASN A 500 16.26 -3.70 24.05
C ASN A 500 14.83 -4.16 24.39
N ASN A 501 14.22 -3.55 25.40
CA ASN A 501 12.85 -3.82 25.81
C ASN A 501 11.86 -2.75 25.33
N ASP A 502 12.26 -1.94 24.36
CA ASP A 502 11.43 -0.86 23.87
C ASP A 502 10.31 -1.39 22.97
N ALA A 503 9.16 -0.73 23.03
CA ALA A 503 8.03 -1.04 22.19
C ALA A 503 8.27 -0.50 20.77
N SER A 504 8.02 -1.34 19.78
CA SER A 504 8.15 -1.03 18.35
C SER A 504 6.82 -1.27 17.65
N PHE A 505 6.47 -0.40 16.71
CA PHE A 505 5.33 -0.63 15.82
C PHE A 505 5.78 -1.45 14.62
N GLN A 506 5.24 -2.65 14.49
CA GLN A 506 5.73 -3.66 13.56
C GLN A 506 4.60 -4.22 12.69
N LEU A 507 4.93 -4.51 11.44
CA LEU A 507 4.06 -5.29 10.55
C LEU A 507 4.52 -6.74 10.57
N THR A 508 3.61 -7.67 10.85
CA THR A 508 3.96 -9.05 11.18
C THR A 508 3.17 -10.08 10.40
N SER A 509 3.75 -11.24 10.17
CA SER A 509 3.10 -12.41 9.56
C SER A 509 3.71 -13.71 10.05
N ALA A 510 2.87 -14.71 10.32
CA ALA A 510 3.31 -16.08 10.50
C ALA A 510 3.63 -16.72 9.14
N MET A 511 4.54 -17.69 9.12
CA MET A 511 4.87 -18.53 7.98
C MET A 511 4.79 -20.00 8.37
N ASN A 512 4.13 -20.79 7.56
CA ASN A 512 4.06 -22.23 7.72
C ASN A 512 5.23 -22.91 7.02
N ARG A 513 5.58 -24.13 7.44
CA ARG A 513 6.47 -24.97 6.67
C ARG A 513 5.81 -25.38 5.36
N PHE A 514 6.57 -25.43 4.28
CA PHE A 514 6.08 -25.75 2.94
C PHE A 514 5.19 -27.01 2.93
N ARG A 515 3.95 -26.85 2.48
CA ARG A 515 2.92 -27.89 2.43
C ARG A 515 2.61 -28.54 3.79
N ARG A 516 2.75 -27.79 4.88
CA ARG A 516 2.45 -28.25 6.25
C ARG A 516 1.77 -27.12 7.04
N ASP A 517 0.80 -27.48 7.87
CA ASP A 517 0.03 -26.52 8.67
C ASP A 517 0.62 -26.34 10.08
N PHE A 518 1.93 -26.09 10.16
CA PHE A 518 2.57 -25.71 11.42
C PHE A 518 3.57 -24.57 11.20
N LEU A 519 3.72 -23.76 12.24
CA LEU A 519 4.58 -22.59 12.23
C LEU A 519 6.03 -22.97 11.96
N ALA A 520 6.62 -22.35 10.94
CA ALA A 520 8.04 -22.46 10.60
C ALA A 520 8.82 -21.21 10.98
N ALA A 521 8.22 -20.04 10.75
CA ALA A 521 8.86 -18.75 11.01
C ALA A 521 7.81 -17.69 11.35
N TYR A 522 8.27 -16.61 11.96
CA TYR A 522 7.51 -15.39 12.19
C TYR A 522 8.29 -14.23 11.61
N ILE A 523 7.68 -13.50 10.69
CA ILE A 523 8.30 -12.36 10.00
C ILE A 523 7.78 -11.08 10.63
N SER A 524 8.67 -10.15 10.92
CA SER A 524 8.36 -8.82 11.43
C SER A 524 9.15 -7.77 10.66
N ALA A 525 8.54 -6.63 10.38
CA ALA A 525 9.19 -5.46 9.81
C ALA A 525 8.90 -4.25 10.70
N SER A 526 9.94 -3.64 11.25
CA SER A 526 9.84 -2.45 12.09
C SER A 526 9.40 -1.24 11.28
N SER A 527 8.54 -0.41 11.88
CA SER A 527 8.13 0.90 11.36
C SER A 527 8.86 2.05 12.07
N ASP A 528 9.72 1.77 13.02
CA ASP A 528 10.45 2.79 13.75
C ASP A 528 11.55 3.42 12.87
N PRO A 529 11.81 4.73 13.00
CA PRO A 529 12.71 5.45 12.09
C PRO A 529 14.11 4.87 11.99
N GLU A 530 14.68 4.39 13.10
CA GLU A 530 16.05 3.88 13.20
C GLU A 530 16.20 2.46 12.67
N THR A 531 15.13 1.69 12.73
CA THR A 531 15.12 0.27 12.35
C THR A 531 14.13 -0.05 11.23
N TYR A 532 13.73 0.99 10.48
CA TYR A 532 12.69 0.88 9.45
C TYR A 532 12.96 -0.24 8.44
N GLY A 533 12.03 -1.19 8.37
CA GLY A 533 12.08 -2.34 7.47
C GLY A 533 12.98 -3.50 7.93
N ARG A 534 13.52 -3.45 9.16
CA ARG A 534 14.30 -4.54 9.76
C ARG A 534 13.43 -5.44 10.59
#